data_e61692a78ae7d9862681ae100b537605
#
_entry.id   e61692a78ae7d9862681ae100b537605
#
_cell.length_a   1.000
_cell.length_b   1.000
_cell.length_c   1.000
_cell.angle_alpha   90.00
_cell.angle_beta   90.00
_cell.angle_gamma   90.00
#
_symmetry.space_group_name_H-M   'P 1'
#
loop_
_entity.id
_entity.type
_entity.pdbx_description
1 polymer ?
#
loop_
_entity_poly.entity_id
_entity_poly.type
_entity_poly.pdbx_seq_one_letter_code
_entity_poly.pdbx_strand_id
1 'polypeptide(L)'
;GKVVEGKVHLEDYQSSVISEEEIKNGMTLFCRAIATENLTIEIKELGTTNNIRPKIFPVRVEALEKLTHDVMLMRLKLPSTDKLQFVAGQYLEFLLKDGKRRAFSIASPSHESSLLEIHLRLIPGGEFTEYVFKEMKEKSILRVEGPFGNFFLREDSQKPIIFVAGGTGFAPIKGMIEESIQKGMKRPIKLYRGARILEDLYMDALCKKWSCEFPHIEYIPVLSESISEDKWQGRQGLVHEAVLKDFVNLNDYQLYCCGAPQMVEVAHKAFITQGLPEDEFYSDAFTFAAPIKK
;
A
#
# COMPACT_ATOMS: atom_id res chain seq x y z
N GLY A 1 1.73 13.35 -14.55
CA GLY A 1 2.63 13.52 -15.71
C GLY A 1 2.57 14.95 -16.24
N LYS A 2 3.35 15.24 -17.27
CA LYS A 2 3.48 16.60 -17.80
C LYS A 2 2.96 16.68 -19.22
N VAL A 3 2.19 17.73 -19.53
CA VAL A 3 1.83 18.10 -20.90
C VAL A 3 2.94 19.00 -21.44
N VAL A 4 3.63 18.53 -22.49
CA VAL A 4 4.74 19.25 -23.13
C VAL A 4 4.21 20.15 -24.24
N GLU A 5 3.24 19.64 -25.04
CA GLU A 5 2.56 20.38 -26.11
C GLU A 5 1.07 20.05 -26.08
N GLY A 6 0.25 21.01 -26.48
CA GLY A 6 -1.20 20.89 -26.52
C GLY A 6 -1.89 21.35 -25.24
N LYS A 7 -3.21 21.18 -25.20
CA LYS A 7 -4.06 21.64 -24.09
C LYS A 7 -4.97 20.55 -23.56
N VAL A 8 -5.14 20.55 -22.25
CA VAL A 8 -6.10 19.72 -21.53
C VAL A 8 -7.08 20.57 -20.74
N HIS A 9 -8.31 20.08 -20.63
CA HIS A 9 -9.25 20.53 -19.63
C HIS A 9 -9.15 19.61 -18.43
N LEU A 10 -8.83 20.15 -17.26
CA LEU A 10 -8.74 19.38 -16.02
C LEU A 10 -10.11 19.43 -15.32
N GLU A 11 -10.75 18.26 -15.15
CA GLU A 11 -11.98 18.12 -14.35
C GLU A 11 -11.72 18.36 -12.86
N ASP A 12 -12.77 18.46 -12.06
CA ASP A 12 -12.68 18.63 -10.61
C ASP A 12 -11.74 17.59 -9.96
N TYR A 13 -10.81 18.08 -9.17
CA TYR A 13 -9.81 17.28 -8.46
C TYR A 13 -9.58 17.82 -7.04
N GLN A 14 -8.97 17.01 -6.20
CA GLN A 14 -8.57 17.44 -4.86
C GLN A 14 -7.28 18.30 -4.95
N SER A 15 -7.34 19.53 -4.47
CA SER A 15 -6.22 20.49 -4.52
C SER A 15 -4.97 20.03 -3.75
N SER A 16 -5.10 19.02 -2.88
CA SER A 16 -3.96 18.38 -2.20
C SER A 16 -3.13 17.45 -3.09
N VAL A 17 -3.62 17.09 -4.29
CA VAL A 17 -2.95 16.13 -5.19
C VAL A 17 -2.04 16.80 -6.21
N ILE A 18 -2.38 18.01 -6.61
CA ILE A 18 -1.59 18.84 -7.53
C ILE A 18 -1.86 20.32 -7.20
N SER A 19 -0.81 21.09 -7.10
CA SER A 19 -0.88 22.52 -6.82
C SER A 19 -1.14 23.36 -8.07
N GLU A 20 -1.64 24.59 -7.89
CA GLU A 20 -1.81 25.52 -9.02
C GLU A 20 -0.48 25.86 -9.71
N GLU A 21 0.63 25.87 -8.98
CA GLU A 21 1.96 26.14 -9.52
C GLU A 21 2.43 24.98 -10.42
N GLU A 22 2.22 23.75 -10.00
CA GLU A 22 2.52 22.55 -10.82
C GLU A 22 1.68 22.54 -12.10
N ILE A 23 0.39 22.90 -12.03
CA ILE A 23 -0.48 23.01 -13.20
C ILE A 23 0.04 24.08 -14.17
N LYS A 24 0.47 25.25 -13.67
CA LYS A 24 1.07 26.31 -14.50
C LYS A 24 2.37 25.85 -15.17
N ASN A 25 3.10 24.91 -14.57
CA ASN A 25 4.31 24.29 -15.11
C ASN A 25 4.02 23.11 -16.06
N GLY A 26 2.75 22.89 -16.43
CA GLY A 26 2.32 21.84 -17.36
C GLY A 26 2.06 20.49 -16.72
N MET A 27 2.20 20.35 -15.39
CA MET A 27 1.83 19.11 -14.71
C MET A 27 0.31 18.92 -14.74
N THR A 28 -0.14 17.68 -14.89
CA THR A 28 -1.57 17.36 -14.90
C THR A 28 -1.85 15.96 -14.33
N LEU A 29 -3.10 15.75 -13.91
CA LEU A 29 -3.63 14.46 -13.51
C LEU A 29 -4.29 13.81 -14.73
N PHE A 30 -3.59 12.92 -15.43
CA PHE A 30 -4.12 12.28 -16.65
C PHE A 30 -5.43 11.51 -16.42
N CYS A 31 -5.69 11.04 -15.20
CA CYS A 31 -6.96 10.40 -14.85
C CYS A 31 -8.15 11.39 -14.76
N ARG A 32 -7.87 12.72 -14.76
CA ARG A 32 -8.88 13.80 -14.68
C ARG A 32 -8.74 14.81 -15.83
N ALA A 33 -7.81 14.57 -16.75
CA ALA A 33 -7.53 15.46 -17.87
C ALA A 33 -8.25 14.98 -19.13
N ILE A 34 -8.98 15.88 -19.76
CA ILE A 34 -9.63 15.67 -21.07
C ILE A 34 -8.80 16.43 -22.10
N ALA A 35 -8.28 15.71 -23.09
CA ALA A 35 -7.55 16.32 -24.20
C ALA A 35 -8.50 17.18 -25.06
N THR A 36 -8.15 18.42 -25.28
CA THR A 36 -8.92 19.36 -26.17
C THR A 36 -8.29 19.51 -27.55
N GLU A 37 -7.04 19.04 -27.70
CA GLU A 37 -6.29 19.02 -28.96
C GLU A 37 -5.26 17.87 -28.92
N ASN A 38 -4.44 17.70 -29.95
CA ASN A 38 -3.35 16.75 -29.96
C ASN A 38 -2.34 17.10 -28.86
N LEU A 39 -1.89 16.09 -28.10
CA LEU A 39 -0.99 16.26 -26.98
C LEU A 39 0.34 15.56 -27.19
N THR A 40 1.42 16.22 -26.79
CA THR A 40 2.70 15.58 -26.46
C THR A 40 2.83 15.55 -24.95
N ILE A 41 3.00 14.37 -24.38
CA ILE A 41 3.07 14.18 -22.91
C ILE A 41 4.39 13.54 -22.50
N GLU A 42 4.89 13.93 -21.34
CA GLU A 42 6.04 13.33 -20.67
C GLU A 42 5.54 12.50 -19.47
N ILE A 43 5.85 11.22 -19.50
CA ILE A 43 5.50 10.26 -18.44
C ILE A 43 6.69 9.39 -18.08
N LYS A 44 6.75 8.94 -16.83
CA LYS A 44 7.67 7.88 -16.40
C LYS A 44 7.01 6.53 -16.63
N GLU A 45 7.48 5.76 -17.59
CA GLU A 45 7.00 4.39 -17.80
C GLU A 45 7.50 3.45 -16.71
N LEU A 46 6.61 2.62 -16.19
CA LEU A 46 6.92 1.60 -15.21
C LEU A 46 7.07 0.25 -15.92
N GLY A 47 8.27 -0.02 -16.44
CA GLY A 47 8.57 -1.18 -17.29
C GLY A 47 8.19 -2.54 -16.70
N THR A 48 8.21 -2.68 -15.37
CA THR A 48 7.92 -3.93 -14.65
C THR A 48 6.48 -4.43 -14.87
N THR A 49 5.52 -3.56 -15.17
CA THR A 49 4.09 -3.90 -15.31
C THR A 49 3.58 -3.86 -16.74
N ASN A 50 4.41 -3.54 -17.75
CA ASN A 50 4.00 -3.30 -19.13
C ASN A 50 3.21 -4.47 -19.78
N ASN A 51 3.40 -5.71 -19.31
CA ASN A 51 2.71 -6.90 -19.83
C ASN A 51 1.60 -7.43 -18.92
N ILE A 52 1.36 -6.81 -17.78
CA ILE A 52 0.35 -7.24 -16.81
C ILE A 52 -0.95 -6.46 -17.08
N ARG A 53 -1.98 -7.16 -17.55
CA ARG A 53 -3.31 -6.56 -17.80
C ARG A 53 -4.29 -6.97 -16.72
N PRO A 54 -5.04 -6.05 -16.12
CA PRO A 54 -6.12 -6.37 -15.22
C PRO A 54 -7.16 -7.27 -15.91
N LYS A 55 -7.67 -8.26 -15.18
CA LYS A 55 -8.75 -9.13 -15.63
C LYS A 55 -9.72 -9.42 -14.49
N ILE A 56 -10.95 -9.72 -14.83
CA ILE A 56 -11.97 -10.16 -13.86
C ILE A 56 -11.91 -11.68 -13.75
N PHE A 57 -11.86 -12.17 -12.51
CA PHE A 57 -11.85 -13.61 -12.25
C PHE A 57 -12.56 -13.94 -10.92
N PRO A 58 -13.11 -15.17 -10.80
CA PRO A 58 -13.65 -15.64 -9.53
C PRO A 58 -12.52 -16.03 -8.59
N VAL A 59 -12.72 -15.84 -7.30
CA VAL A 59 -11.84 -16.35 -6.24
C VAL A 59 -12.69 -17.02 -5.16
N ARG A 60 -12.13 -18.05 -4.54
CA ARG A 60 -12.76 -18.71 -3.40
C ARG A 60 -12.07 -18.30 -2.10
N VAL A 61 -12.84 -17.92 -1.12
CA VAL A 61 -12.34 -17.71 0.24
C VAL A 61 -11.91 -19.07 0.80
N GLU A 62 -10.62 -19.25 1.01
CA GLU A 62 -10.06 -20.49 1.54
C GLU A 62 -9.97 -20.48 3.06
N ALA A 63 -9.63 -19.33 3.64
CA ALA A 63 -9.58 -19.12 5.08
C ALA A 63 -9.90 -17.67 5.47
N LEU A 64 -10.46 -17.51 6.66
CA LEU A 64 -10.67 -16.23 7.33
C LEU A 64 -10.09 -16.34 8.74
N GLU A 65 -9.10 -15.51 9.05
CA GLU A 65 -8.41 -15.52 10.34
C GLU A 65 -8.42 -14.12 10.93
N LYS A 66 -8.97 -13.98 12.14
CA LYS A 66 -9.01 -12.71 12.84
C LYS A 66 -7.65 -12.46 13.49
N LEU A 67 -6.88 -11.50 12.98
CA LEU A 67 -5.53 -11.18 13.49
C LEU A 67 -5.56 -10.24 14.68
N THR A 68 -6.49 -9.27 14.70
CA THR A 68 -6.75 -8.35 15.83
C THR A 68 -8.25 -8.13 15.98
N HIS A 69 -8.64 -7.23 16.88
CA HIS A 69 -10.06 -6.88 17.06
C HIS A 69 -10.69 -6.33 15.77
N ASP A 70 -9.92 -5.69 14.88
CA ASP A 70 -10.39 -5.01 13.68
C ASP A 70 -9.64 -5.41 12.38
N VAL A 71 -8.74 -6.39 12.42
CA VAL A 71 -8.03 -6.88 11.22
C VAL A 71 -8.32 -8.35 10.96
N MET A 72 -8.76 -8.63 9.73
CA MET A 72 -9.01 -9.96 9.19
C MET A 72 -7.99 -10.29 8.10
N LEU A 73 -7.34 -11.43 8.21
CA LEU A 73 -6.62 -12.08 7.13
C LEU A 73 -7.60 -12.91 6.33
N MET A 74 -7.69 -12.65 5.03
CA MET A 74 -8.47 -13.44 4.07
C MET A 74 -7.52 -14.11 3.10
N ARG A 75 -7.58 -15.45 2.99
CA ARG A 75 -6.87 -16.20 1.96
C ARG A 75 -7.80 -16.52 0.81
N LEU A 76 -7.38 -16.15 -0.39
CA LEU A 76 -8.15 -16.30 -1.61
C LEU A 76 -7.48 -17.29 -2.54
N LYS A 77 -8.18 -18.38 -2.88
CA LYS A 77 -7.72 -19.36 -3.85
C LYS A 77 -8.24 -19.02 -5.24
N LEU A 78 -7.34 -18.96 -6.20
CA LEU A 78 -7.68 -18.82 -7.61
C LEU A 78 -8.13 -20.16 -8.22
N PRO A 79 -8.89 -20.15 -9.34
CA PRO A 79 -9.13 -21.34 -10.14
C PRO A 79 -7.81 -21.99 -10.55
N SER A 80 -7.77 -23.31 -10.60
CA SER A 80 -6.56 -24.08 -10.98
C SER A 80 -6.07 -23.79 -12.40
N THR A 81 -6.95 -23.28 -13.26
CA THR A 81 -6.66 -22.90 -14.65
C THR A 81 -6.06 -21.51 -14.79
N ASP A 82 -6.15 -20.68 -13.74
CA ASP A 82 -5.75 -19.27 -13.77
C ASP A 82 -4.59 -18.99 -12.81
N LYS A 83 -3.53 -18.41 -13.36
CA LYS A 83 -2.47 -17.78 -12.55
C LYS A 83 -2.62 -16.28 -12.66
N LEU A 84 -2.68 -15.60 -11.54
CA LEU A 84 -2.59 -14.15 -11.51
C LEU A 84 -1.13 -13.74 -11.62
N GLN A 85 -0.79 -13.04 -12.70
CA GLN A 85 0.49 -12.34 -12.77
C GLN A 85 0.32 -10.99 -12.10
N PHE A 86 1.13 -10.68 -11.10
CA PHE A 86 1.13 -9.40 -10.40
C PHE A 86 2.52 -9.10 -9.85
N VAL A 87 2.73 -7.87 -9.44
CA VAL A 87 3.93 -7.45 -8.70
C VAL A 87 3.54 -7.22 -7.24
N ALA A 88 4.36 -7.69 -6.31
CA ALA A 88 4.09 -7.52 -4.88
C ALA A 88 3.92 -6.03 -4.54
N GLY A 89 2.84 -5.71 -3.82
CA GLY A 89 2.42 -4.34 -3.53
C GLY A 89 1.22 -3.84 -4.33
N GLN A 90 0.86 -4.52 -5.42
CA GLN A 90 -0.38 -4.23 -6.17
C GLN A 90 -1.63 -4.66 -5.38
N TYR A 91 -2.81 -4.23 -5.85
CA TYR A 91 -4.09 -4.50 -5.22
C TYR A 91 -5.11 -5.14 -6.17
N LEU A 92 -6.17 -5.68 -5.60
CA LEU A 92 -7.37 -6.18 -6.29
C LEU A 92 -8.58 -5.31 -5.94
N GLU A 93 -9.50 -5.18 -6.87
CA GLU A 93 -10.84 -4.64 -6.63
C GLU A 93 -11.86 -5.76 -6.50
N PHE A 94 -12.54 -5.81 -5.37
CA PHE A 94 -13.66 -6.71 -5.13
C PHE A 94 -14.93 -6.11 -5.74
N LEU A 95 -15.57 -6.88 -6.62
CA LEU A 95 -16.77 -6.48 -7.33
C LEU A 95 -18.01 -6.86 -6.50
N LEU A 96 -18.67 -5.87 -5.93
CA LEU A 96 -19.85 -6.10 -5.10
C LEU A 96 -21.12 -6.23 -5.95
N LYS A 97 -22.18 -6.83 -5.36
CA LYS A 97 -23.45 -7.09 -6.07
C LYS A 97 -24.17 -5.82 -6.54
N ASP A 98 -23.96 -4.71 -5.84
CA ASP A 98 -24.53 -3.39 -6.15
C ASP A 98 -23.71 -2.60 -7.19
N GLY A 99 -22.71 -3.23 -7.81
CA GLY A 99 -21.80 -2.61 -8.77
C GLY A 99 -20.67 -1.80 -8.16
N LYS A 100 -20.66 -1.64 -6.84
CA LYS A 100 -19.53 -0.98 -6.15
C LYS A 100 -18.28 -1.83 -6.17
N ARG A 101 -17.15 -1.18 -6.00
CA ARG A 101 -15.82 -1.80 -5.94
C ARG A 101 -15.13 -1.46 -4.64
N ARG A 102 -14.34 -2.38 -4.12
CA ARG A 102 -13.51 -2.18 -2.93
C ARG A 102 -12.11 -2.68 -3.20
N ALA A 103 -11.14 -1.78 -3.11
CA ALA A 103 -9.74 -2.07 -3.32
C ALA A 103 -9.08 -2.60 -2.04
N PHE A 104 -8.31 -3.68 -2.18
CA PHE A 104 -7.47 -4.21 -1.11
C PHE A 104 -6.15 -4.69 -1.67
N SER A 105 -5.06 -4.30 -1.01
CA SER A 105 -3.70 -4.66 -1.40
C SER A 105 -3.44 -6.14 -1.20
N ILE A 106 -2.70 -6.75 -2.14
CA ILE A 106 -2.24 -8.12 -2.04
C ILE A 106 -1.08 -8.16 -1.05
N ALA A 107 -1.22 -8.99 -0.01
CA ALA A 107 -0.24 -9.12 1.07
C ALA A 107 0.75 -10.28 0.85
N SER A 108 0.51 -11.14 -0.14
CA SER A 108 1.40 -12.23 -0.53
C SER A 108 2.41 -11.79 -1.61
N PRO A 109 3.57 -12.44 -1.70
CA PRO A 109 4.53 -12.24 -2.78
C PRO A 109 4.00 -12.79 -4.11
N SER A 110 4.54 -12.34 -5.24
CA SER A 110 4.01 -12.66 -6.57
C SER A 110 4.17 -14.13 -6.97
N HIS A 111 5.13 -14.84 -6.41
CA HIS A 111 5.34 -16.26 -6.67
C HIS A 111 4.29 -17.17 -6.00
N GLU A 112 3.57 -16.68 -4.99
CA GLU A 112 2.44 -17.37 -4.35
C GLU A 112 1.10 -17.06 -5.02
N SER A 113 1.07 -16.98 -6.33
CA SER A 113 -0.07 -16.52 -7.13
C SER A 113 -1.30 -17.43 -7.12
N SER A 114 -1.24 -18.63 -6.52
CA SER A 114 -2.38 -19.53 -6.40
C SER A 114 -3.21 -19.33 -5.13
N LEU A 115 -2.62 -18.73 -4.11
CA LEU A 115 -3.26 -18.44 -2.82
C LEU A 115 -2.86 -17.04 -2.38
N LEU A 116 -3.74 -16.07 -2.62
CA LEU A 116 -3.49 -14.68 -2.29
C LEU A 116 -3.89 -14.37 -0.85
N GLU A 117 -3.10 -13.56 -0.18
CA GLU A 117 -3.44 -13.00 1.13
C GLU A 117 -3.90 -11.55 0.98
N ILE A 118 -4.98 -11.22 1.69
CA ILE A 118 -5.55 -9.88 1.79
C ILE A 118 -5.74 -9.56 3.26
N HIS A 119 -5.27 -8.40 3.73
CA HIS A 119 -5.55 -7.92 5.07
C HIS A 119 -6.65 -6.85 5.03
N LEU A 120 -7.77 -7.13 5.68
CA LEU A 120 -8.92 -6.23 5.70
C LEU A 120 -9.08 -5.62 7.09
N ARG A 121 -9.25 -4.30 7.14
CA ARG A 121 -9.62 -3.62 8.37
C ARG A 121 -11.11 -3.41 8.42
N LEU A 122 -11.71 -3.71 9.56
CA LEU A 122 -13.12 -3.41 9.85
C LEU A 122 -13.33 -1.90 9.84
N ILE A 123 -14.19 -1.43 8.96
CA ILE A 123 -14.64 -0.04 8.94
C ILE A 123 -16.06 0.00 9.48
N PRO A 124 -16.31 0.68 10.59
CA PRO A 124 -17.68 0.83 11.12
C PRO A 124 -18.61 1.44 10.07
N GLY A 125 -19.75 0.78 9.81
CA GLY A 125 -20.67 1.15 8.73
C GLY A 125 -20.21 0.78 7.31
N GLY A 126 -19.05 0.15 7.16
CA GLY A 126 -18.52 -0.34 5.89
C GLY A 126 -19.17 -1.65 5.48
N GLU A 127 -20.11 -1.61 4.53
CA GLU A 127 -20.91 -2.75 4.08
C GLU A 127 -20.08 -4.03 3.83
N PHE A 128 -19.02 -3.93 3.04
CA PHE A 128 -18.19 -5.09 2.71
C PHE A 128 -17.36 -5.59 3.89
N THR A 129 -16.70 -4.70 4.62
CA THR A 129 -15.86 -5.10 5.75
C THR A 129 -16.68 -5.68 6.91
N GLU A 130 -17.87 -5.13 7.18
CA GLU A 130 -18.80 -5.71 8.16
C GLU A 130 -19.30 -7.08 7.71
N TYR A 131 -19.65 -7.25 6.43
CA TYR A 131 -20.02 -8.55 5.88
C TYR A 131 -18.90 -9.59 6.06
N VAL A 132 -17.64 -9.21 5.78
CA VAL A 132 -16.48 -10.11 5.97
C VAL A 132 -16.35 -10.53 7.44
N PHE A 133 -16.54 -9.61 8.38
CA PHE A 133 -16.34 -9.89 9.81
C PHE A 133 -17.50 -10.64 10.47
N LYS A 134 -18.73 -10.47 9.96
CA LYS A 134 -19.95 -10.97 10.63
C LYS A 134 -20.59 -12.18 9.93
N GLU A 135 -20.50 -12.25 8.60
CA GLU A 135 -21.35 -13.16 7.82
C GLU A 135 -20.58 -14.04 6.84
N MET A 136 -19.44 -13.55 6.29
CA MET A 136 -18.69 -14.28 5.28
C MET A 136 -18.16 -15.60 5.85
N LYS A 137 -18.22 -16.64 5.02
CA LYS A 137 -17.74 -17.98 5.38
C LYS A 137 -16.68 -18.44 4.42
N GLU A 138 -15.85 -19.36 4.88
CA GLU A 138 -14.98 -20.14 4.00
C GLU A 138 -15.79 -20.77 2.88
N LYS A 139 -15.15 -20.98 1.73
CA LYS A 139 -15.75 -21.43 0.46
C LYS A 139 -16.68 -20.42 -0.23
N SER A 140 -16.90 -19.24 0.34
CA SER A 140 -17.60 -18.15 -0.37
C SER A 140 -16.87 -17.82 -1.68
N ILE A 141 -17.65 -17.59 -2.75
CA ILE A 141 -17.11 -17.19 -4.06
C ILE A 141 -17.28 -15.68 -4.20
N LEU A 142 -16.19 -15.02 -4.54
CA LEU A 142 -16.15 -13.57 -4.81
C LEU A 142 -15.67 -13.34 -6.25
N ARG A 143 -15.96 -12.19 -6.79
CA ARG A 143 -15.40 -11.71 -8.05
C ARG A 143 -14.45 -10.58 -7.76
N VAL A 144 -13.27 -10.65 -8.34
CA VAL A 144 -12.25 -9.63 -8.23
C VAL A 144 -11.75 -9.21 -9.60
N GLU A 145 -11.23 -8.01 -9.69
CA GLU A 145 -10.53 -7.50 -10.87
C GLU A 145 -9.15 -7.02 -10.46
N GLY A 146 -8.17 -7.26 -11.28
CA GLY A 146 -6.80 -6.81 -11.07
C GLY A 146 -5.77 -7.63 -11.83
N PRO A 147 -4.47 -7.38 -11.54
CA PRO A 147 -3.96 -6.46 -10.51
C PRO A 147 -3.99 -5.00 -10.95
N PHE A 148 -4.03 -4.10 -9.97
CA PHE A 148 -3.93 -2.66 -10.15
C PHE A 148 -2.84 -2.06 -9.25
N GLY A 149 -2.50 -0.81 -9.50
CA GLY A 149 -1.59 -0.03 -8.67
C GLY A 149 -0.13 -0.07 -9.12
N ASN A 150 0.59 0.93 -8.64
CA ASN A 150 2.01 1.17 -8.95
C ASN A 150 2.88 1.23 -7.69
N PHE A 151 2.34 0.81 -6.55
CA PHE A 151 3.05 0.74 -5.28
C PHE A 151 3.78 -0.60 -5.17
N PHE A 152 4.99 -0.67 -5.76
CA PHE A 152 5.86 -1.85 -5.75
C PHE A 152 7.33 -1.43 -5.76
N LEU A 153 8.22 -2.34 -5.38
CA LEU A 153 9.66 -2.06 -5.32
C LEU A 153 10.24 -1.68 -6.69
N ARG A 154 11.06 -0.63 -6.69
CA ARG A 154 11.89 -0.25 -7.83
C ARG A 154 13.17 -1.07 -7.79
N GLU A 155 13.20 -2.15 -8.57
CA GLU A 155 14.29 -3.13 -8.55
C GLU A 155 15.53 -2.64 -9.31
N ASP A 156 15.40 -1.63 -10.14
CA ASP A 156 16.48 -0.95 -10.87
C ASP A 156 17.36 -0.06 -9.97
N SER A 157 16.92 0.23 -8.75
CA SER A 157 17.67 1.00 -7.78
C SER A 157 18.45 0.11 -6.81
N GLN A 158 19.60 0.62 -6.34
CA GLN A 158 20.40 0.01 -5.27
C GLN A 158 20.32 0.78 -3.95
N LYS A 159 19.56 1.89 -3.89
CA LYS A 159 19.40 2.69 -2.68
C LYS A 159 18.79 1.86 -1.56
N PRO A 160 19.18 2.06 -0.29
CA PRO A 160 18.52 1.47 0.87
C PRO A 160 17.04 1.82 0.90
N ILE A 161 16.24 0.92 1.46
CA ILE A 161 14.78 1.02 1.48
C ILE A 161 14.31 1.35 2.89
N ILE A 162 13.41 2.33 2.99
CA ILE A 162 12.64 2.61 4.20
C ILE A 162 11.16 2.30 3.90
N PHE A 163 10.61 1.33 4.62
CA PHE A 163 9.17 1.08 4.65
C PHE A 163 8.53 1.76 5.85
N VAL A 164 7.41 2.44 5.62
CA VAL A 164 6.57 3.04 6.66
C VAL A 164 5.16 2.49 6.51
N ALA A 165 4.73 1.69 7.47
CA ALA A 165 3.43 1.04 7.46
C ALA A 165 2.56 1.48 8.63
N GLY A 166 1.32 1.90 8.36
CA GLY A 166 0.29 2.17 9.38
C GLY A 166 -0.89 1.21 9.23
N GLY A 167 -1.26 0.50 10.30
CA GLY A 167 -2.38 -0.45 10.27
C GLY A 167 -2.25 -1.49 9.16
N THR A 168 -3.30 -1.65 8.34
CA THR A 168 -3.30 -2.59 7.19
C THR A 168 -2.45 -2.11 6.00
N GLY A 169 -1.84 -0.92 6.04
CA GLY A 169 -0.78 -0.52 5.12
C GLY A 169 0.44 -1.46 5.18
N PHE A 170 0.53 -2.30 6.19
CA PHE A 170 1.50 -3.38 6.24
C PHE A 170 1.26 -4.47 5.18
N ALA A 171 0.05 -4.67 4.70
CA ALA A 171 -0.28 -5.73 3.73
C ALA A 171 0.59 -5.70 2.46
N PRO A 172 0.60 -4.63 1.65
CA PRO A 172 1.44 -4.57 0.45
C PRO A 172 2.93 -4.62 0.78
N ILE A 173 3.35 -4.01 1.88
CA ILE A 173 4.75 -3.99 2.33
C ILE A 173 5.21 -5.40 2.73
N LYS A 174 4.34 -6.20 3.39
CA LYS A 174 4.61 -7.61 3.68
C LYS A 174 4.93 -8.39 2.39
N GLY A 175 4.07 -8.29 1.38
CA GLY A 175 4.30 -8.94 0.10
C GLY A 175 5.62 -8.54 -0.54
N MET A 176 5.96 -7.24 -0.53
CA MET A 176 7.24 -6.73 -1.06
C MET A 176 8.45 -7.27 -0.30
N ILE A 177 8.40 -7.33 1.03
CA ILE A 177 9.51 -7.87 1.84
C ILE A 177 9.69 -9.37 1.57
N GLU A 178 8.61 -10.15 1.57
CA GLU A 178 8.68 -11.59 1.29
C GLU A 178 9.19 -11.89 -0.12
N GLU A 179 8.77 -11.10 -1.11
CA GLU A 179 9.30 -11.21 -2.47
C GLU A 179 10.79 -10.84 -2.53
N SER A 180 11.22 -9.80 -1.82
CA SER A 180 12.64 -9.42 -1.76
C SER A 180 13.51 -10.49 -1.12
N ILE A 181 13.03 -11.14 -0.07
CA ILE A 181 13.68 -12.28 0.58
C ILE A 181 13.80 -13.46 -0.39
N GLN A 182 12.71 -13.82 -1.06
CA GLN A 182 12.68 -14.93 -2.02
C GLN A 182 13.63 -14.70 -3.20
N LYS A 183 13.71 -13.45 -3.69
CA LYS A 183 14.65 -13.05 -4.75
C LYS A 183 16.10 -12.93 -4.27
N GLY A 184 16.37 -13.11 -2.98
CA GLY A 184 17.72 -12.99 -2.40
C GLY A 184 18.25 -11.56 -2.41
N MET A 185 17.38 -10.54 -2.46
CA MET A 185 17.78 -9.13 -2.39
C MET A 185 18.55 -8.84 -1.11
N LYS A 186 19.64 -8.07 -1.23
CA LYS A 186 20.51 -7.70 -0.08
C LYS A 186 20.52 -6.20 0.20
N ARG A 187 19.68 -5.43 -0.47
CA ARG A 187 19.51 -4.01 -0.16
C ARG A 187 19.11 -3.85 1.30
N PRO A 188 19.71 -2.91 2.04
CA PRO A 188 19.27 -2.63 3.41
C PRO A 188 17.80 -2.20 3.43
N ILE A 189 17.03 -2.81 4.33
CA ILE A 189 15.61 -2.54 4.54
C ILE A 189 15.39 -2.13 5.99
N LYS A 190 14.76 -0.98 6.22
CA LYS A 190 14.23 -0.59 7.54
C LYS A 190 12.71 -0.56 7.46
N LEU A 191 12.06 -1.40 8.26
CA LEU A 191 10.60 -1.48 8.37
C LEU A 191 10.12 -0.76 9.62
N TYR A 192 9.57 0.43 9.47
CA TYR A 192 8.88 1.16 10.53
C TYR A 192 7.39 0.81 10.51
N ARG A 193 6.89 0.22 11.60
CA ARG A 193 5.47 -0.09 11.75
C ARG A 193 4.83 0.74 12.84
N GLY A 194 3.91 1.63 12.44
CA GLY A 194 3.10 2.43 13.36
C GLY A 194 1.82 1.72 13.74
N ALA A 195 1.54 1.67 15.05
CA ALA A 195 0.27 1.24 15.61
C ALA A 195 -0.10 2.16 16.77
N ARG A 196 -1.36 2.10 17.25
CA ARG A 196 -1.77 2.83 18.45
C ARG A 196 -1.26 2.13 19.69
N ILE A 197 -1.63 0.88 19.85
CA ILE A 197 -1.29 0.02 20.98
C ILE A 197 -0.62 -1.26 20.49
N LEU A 198 -0.05 -2.05 21.40
CA LEU A 198 0.68 -3.26 21.07
C LEU A 198 -0.17 -4.32 20.35
N GLU A 199 -1.43 -4.48 20.74
CA GLU A 199 -2.36 -5.42 20.11
C GLU A 199 -2.64 -5.12 18.63
N ASP A 200 -2.48 -3.87 18.18
CA ASP A 200 -2.66 -3.45 16.79
C ASP A 200 -1.46 -3.84 15.89
N LEU A 201 -0.33 -4.27 16.47
CA LEU A 201 0.86 -4.75 15.74
C LEU A 201 0.68 -6.22 15.31
N TYR A 202 -0.36 -6.52 14.54
CA TYR A 202 -0.57 -7.88 14.05
C TYR A 202 0.63 -8.41 13.26
N MET A 203 0.91 -9.71 13.33
CA MET A 203 2.09 -10.36 12.74
C MET A 203 3.44 -9.75 13.22
N ASP A 204 3.50 -9.18 14.42
CA ASP A 204 4.74 -8.64 15.01
C ASP A 204 5.84 -9.71 15.08
N ALA A 205 5.48 -10.93 15.45
CA ALA A 205 6.40 -12.07 15.49
C ALA A 205 7.04 -12.37 14.12
N LEU A 206 6.30 -12.21 13.02
CA LEU A 206 6.81 -12.37 11.67
C LEU A 206 7.86 -11.31 11.33
N CYS A 207 7.61 -10.05 11.67
CA CYS A 207 8.56 -8.97 11.44
C CYS A 207 9.85 -9.15 12.26
N LYS A 208 9.72 -9.58 13.52
CA LYS A 208 10.87 -9.94 14.38
C LYS A 208 11.67 -11.11 13.81
N LYS A 209 10.98 -12.11 13.27
CA LYS A 209 11.62 -13.24 12.60
C LYS A 209 12.45 -12.78 11.40
N TRP A 210 11.91 -11.93 10.51
CA TRP A 210 12.68 -11.40 9.38
C TRP A 210 13.92 -10.64 9.84
N SER A 211 13.81 -9.79 10.86
CA SER A 211 14.94 -9.02 11.38
C SER A 211 16.02 -9.92 12.02
N CYS A 212 15.62 -11.08 12.56
CA CYS A 212 16.54 -12.06 13.13
C CYS A 212 17.24 -12.91 12.05
N GLU A 213 16.50 -13.35 11.03
CA GLU A 213 16.99 -14.25 9.98
C GLU A 213 17.76 -13.53 8.86
N PHE A 214 17.43 -12.26 8.61
CA PHE A 214 18.00 -11.47 7.51
C PHE A 214 18.69 -10.21 8.02
N PRO A 215 20.02 -10.20 8.20
CA PRO A 215 20.77 -9.08 8.80
C PRO A 215 20.61 -7.73 8.10
N HIS A 216 20.16 -7.72 6.84
CA HIS A 216 19.89 -6.49 6.08
C HIS A 216 18.46 -5.95 6.29
N ILE A 217 17.62 -6.62 7.09
CA ILE A 217 16.25 -6.20 7.43
C ILE A 217 16.20 -5.81 8.90
N GLU A 218 15.91 -4.56 9.17
CA GLU A 218 15.69 -4.02 10.52
C GLU A 218 14.20 -3.73 10.74
N TYR A 219 13.63 -4.20 11.84
CA TYR A 219 12.25 -3.97 12.22
C TYR A 219 12.14 -2.98 13.38
N ILE A 220 11.40 -1.90 13.18
CA ILE A 220 11.24 -0.80 14.13
C ILE A 220 9.73 -0.57 14.39
N PRO A 221 9.14 -1.24 15.38
CA PRO A 221 7.77 -0.98 15.79
C PRO A 221 7.67 0.32 16.61
N VAL A 222 6.59 1.09 16.37
CA VAL A 222 6.35 2.39 16.99
C VAL A 222 4.90 2.46 17.48
N LEU A 223 4.68 2.76 18.76
CA LEU A 223 3.34 2.91 19.33
C LEU A 223 3.03 4.37 19.62
N SER A 224 1.88 4.86 19.13
CA SER A 224 1.46 6.25 19.39
C SER A 224 0.70 6.41 20.71
N GLU A 225 0.05 5.36 21.19
CA GLU A 225 -0.84 5.35 22.37
C GLU A 225 -0.50 4.17 23.28
N SER A 226 0.80 3.89 23.51
CA SER A 226 1.20 2.79 24.38
C SER A 226 0.66 3.00 25.79
N ILE A 227 0.08 1.95 26.36
CA ILE A 227 -0.45 1.94 27.73
C ILE A 227 0.53 1.27 28.69
N SER A 228 0.42 1.55 29.99
CA SER A 228 1.33 1.00 31.00
C SER A 228 1.31 -0.54 31.08
N GLU A 229 0.16 -1.12 30.80
CA GLU A 229 -0.07 -2.57 30.78
C GLU A 229 0.72 -3.28 29.68
N ASP A 230 1.02 -2.60 28.57
CA ASP A 230 1.79 -3.14 27.44
C ASP A 230 3.25 -3.45 27.83
N LYS A 231 3.77 -2.86 28.92
CA LYS A 231 5.20 -2.90 29.30
C LYS A 231 6.12 -2.58 28.12
N TRP A 232 5.64 -1.68 27.25
CA TRP A 232 6.32 -1.33 26.00
C TRP A 232 7.65 -0.65 26.26
N GLN A 233 8.73 -1.22 25.72
CA GLN A 233 10.09 -0.67 25.79
C GLN A 233 10.61 -0.21 24.44
N GLY A 234 9.78 -0.31 23.39
CA GLY A 234 10.12 0.16 22.05
C GLY A 234 9.86 1.65 21.86
N ARG A 235 9.81 2.07 20.63
CA ARG A 235 9.61 3.48 20.28
C ARG A 235 8.19 3.95 20.54
N GLN A 236 8.07 5.21 20.98
CA GLN A 236 6.79 5.88 21.21
C GLN A 236 6.67 7.12 20.32
N GLY A 237 5.43 7.45 19.93
CA GLY A 237 5.09 8.59 19.10
C GLY A 237 4.62 8.19 17.69
N LEU A 238 4.65 9.15 16.77
CA LEU A 238 4.19 8.91 15.40
C LEU A 238 5.29 8.23 14.57
N VAL A 239 4.88 7.30 13.69
CA VAL A 239 5.82 6.47 12.94
C VAL A 239 6.76 7.29 12.04
N HIS A 240 6.28 8.37 11.41
CA HIS A 240 7.11 9.24 10.59
C HIS A 240 8.14 10.02 11.43
N GLU A 241 7.81 10.43 12.65
CA GLU A 241 8.75 11.06 13.56
C GLU A 241 9.87 10.13 13.99
N ALA A 242 9.57 8.83 14.13
CA ALA A 242 10.59 7.84 14.43
C ALA A 242 11.62 7.73 13.29
N VAL A 243 11.17 7.81 12.03
CA VAL A 243 12.08 7.87 10.87
C VAL A 243 12.93 9.14 10.93
N LEU A 244 12.33 10.32 11.14
CA LEU A 244 13.06 11.60 11.19
C LEU A 244 14.11 11.65 12.31
N LYS A 245 13.88 10.95 13.41
CA LYS A 245 14.87 10.83 14.51
C LYS A 245 16.09 10.00 14.14
N ASP A 246 15.91 9.00 13.25
CA ASP A 246 16.99 8.09 12.85
C ASP A 246 17.82 8.61 11.69
N PHE A 247 17.26 9.51 10.88
CA PHE A 247 17.91 10.01 9.68
C PHE A 247 18.00 11.54 9.68
N VAL A 248 19.21 12.04 9.64
CA VAL A 248 19.47 13.48 9.48
C VAL A 248 19.15 13.94 8.05
N ASN A 249 19.32 13.05 7.07
CA ASN A 249 19.06 13.30 5.66
C ASN A 249 18.56 12.01 4.99
N LEU A 250 17.59 12.13 4.10
CA LEU A 250 16.95 11.01 3.39
C LEU A 250 17.32 10.95 1.89
N ASN A 251 18.24 11.79 1.41
CA ASN A 251 18.58 11.92 -0.02
C ASN A 251 18.99 10.59 -0.70
N ASP A 252 19.62 9.69 0.05
CA ASP A 252 20.16 8.44 -0.48
C ASP A 252 19.23 7.23 -0.31
N TYR A 253 17.97 7.45 0.03
CA TYR A 253 17.01 6.40 0.33
C TYR A 253 15.87 6.35 -0.69
N GLN A 254 15.23 5.18 -0.80
CA GLN A 254 13.89 5.02 -1.34
C GLN A 254 12.92 4.80 -0.19
N LEU A 255 11.81 5.52 -0.19
CA LEU A 255 10.82 5.45 0.89
C LEU A 255 9.46 5.01 0.36
N TYR A 256 8.91 3.97 0.97
CA TYR A 256 7.61 3.40 0.66
C TYR A 256 6.68 3.56 1.85
N CYS A 257 5.64 4.38 1.71
CA CYS A 257 4.72 4.74 2.79
C CYS A 257 3.30 4.24 2.48
N CYS A 258 2.71 3.43 3.37
CA CYS A 258 1.37 2.90 3.16
C CYS A 258 0.54 2.95 4.45
N GLY A 259 -0.72 3.39 4.33
CA GLY A 259 -1.65 3.48 5.45
C GLY A 259 -2.74 4.54 5.29
N ALA A 260 -3.19 5.10 6.40
CA ALA A 260 -4.22 6.14 6.40
C ALA A 260 -3.76 7.41 5.64
N PRO A 261 -4.65 8.05 4.85
CA PRO A 261 -4.29 9.21 4.03
C PRO A 261 -3.59 10.33 4.81
N GLN A 262 -4.10 10.67 5.98
CA GLN A 262 -3.50 11.69 6.83
C GLN A 262 -2.06 11.34 7.26
N MET A 263 -1.80 10.06 7.59
CA MET A 263 -0.45 9.60 7.93
C MET A 263 0.50 9.74 6.74
N VAL A 264 0.05 9.31 5.56
CA VAL A 264 0.85 9.36 4.33
C VAL A 264 1.16 10.81 3.95
N GLU A 265 0.17 11.71 4.03
CA GLU A 265 0.34 13.13 3.69
C GLU A 265 1.35 13.83 4.63
N VAL A 266 1.20 13.63 5.94
CA VAL A 266 2.11 14.24 6.93
C VAL A 266 3.52 13.66 6.78
N ALA A 267 3.64 12.35 6.58
CA ALA A 267 4.91 11.68 6.35
C ALA A 267 5.60 12.19 5.07
N HIS A 268 4.87 12.34 3.96
CA HIS A 268 5.40 12.89 2.71
C HIS A 268 6.04 14.26 2.92
N LYS A 269 5.27 15.24 3.45
CA LYS A 269 5.78 16.60 3.71
C LYS A 269 7.03 16.59 4.59
N ALA A 270 7.01 15.78 5.63
CA ALA A 270 8.10 15.69 6.59
C ALA A 270 9.37 15.10 5.96
N PHE A 271 9.26 14.04 5.15
CA PHE A 271 10.39 13.36 4.52
C PHE A 271 11.01 14.19 3.39
N ILE A 272 10.19 14.88 2.58
CA ILE A 272 10.70 15.82 1.57
C ILE A 272 11.48 16.97 2.26
N THR A 273 10.95 17.50 3.35
CA THR A 273 11.67 18.52 4.15
C THR A 273 13.00 17.99 4.72
N GLN A 274 13.09 16.68 5.01
CA GLN A 274 14.29 15.99 5.48
C GLN A 274 15.24 15.57 4.32
N GLY A 275 14.99 16.04 3.10
CA GLY A 275 15.86 15.87 1.94
C GLY A 275 15.57 14.65 1.09
N LEU A 276 14.45 13.94 1.29
CA LEU A 276 14.04 12.85 0.39
C LEU A 276 13.70 13.45 -0.99
N PRO A 277 14.29 12.94 -2.10
CA PRO A 277 13.85 13.34 -3.44
C PRO A 277 12.38 12.95 -3.68
N GLU A 278 11.62 13.85 -4.34
CA GLU A 278 10.19 13.64 -4.59
C GLU A 278 9.90 12.36 -5.36
N ASP A 279 10.76 12.02 -6.32
CA ASP A 279 10.65 10.82 -7.15
C ASP A 279 11.11 9.52 -6.46
N GLU A 280 11.62 9.61 -5.23
CA GLU A 280 11.97 8.47 -4.37
C GLU A 280 10.95 8.22 -3.25
N PHE A 281 9.87 9.03 -3.20
CA PHE A 281 8.73 8.80 -2.32
C PHE A 281 7.63 8.04 -3.04
N TYR A 282 7.36 6.82 -2.61
CA TYR A 282 6.30 5.96 -3.13
C TYR A 282 5.24 5.77 -2.06
N SER A 283 3.98 5.93 -2.42
CA SER A 283 2.91 5.81 -1.42
C SER A 283 1.66 5.12 -1.94
N ASP A 284 0.95 4.49 -1.01
CA ASP A 284 -0.41 3.99 -1.19
C ASP A 284 -1.27 4.43 0.00
N ALA A 285 -2.10 5.45 -0.22
CA ALA A 285 -2.97 6.03 0.79
C ALA A 285 -4.37 5.39 0.71
N PHE A 286 -4.79 4.68 1.77
CA PHE A 286 -6.06 3.97 1.80
C PHE A 286 -7.24 4.92 1.97
N THR A 287 -7.81 5.35 0.87
CA THR A 287 -9.03 6.19 0.88
C THR A 287 -10.26 5.34 1.20
N PHE A 288 -11.05 5.77 2.17
CA PHE A 288 -12.34 5.14 2.44
C PHE A 288 -13.38 5.63 1.42
N ALA A 289 -14.22 4.70 0.94
CA ALA A 289 -15.38 5.11 0.16
C ALA A 289 -16.24 6.07 0.99
N ALA A 290 -16.59 7.23 0.40
CA ALA A 290 -17.45 8.19 1.09
C ALA A 290 -18.74 7.53 1.57
N PRO A 291 -19.21 7.82 2.79
CA PRO A 291 -20.51 7.32 3.24
C PRO A 291 -21.59 7.83 2.27
N ILE A 292 -22.47 6.95 1.84
CA ILE A 292 -23.63 7.32 1.03
C ILE A 292 -24.45 8.28 1.89
N LYS A 293 -24.52 9.56 1.50
CA LYS A 293 -25.53 10.46 2.05
C LYS A 293 -26.89 9.86 1.68
N LYS A 294 -27.61 9.35 2.69
CA LYS A 294 -29.00 8.94 2.55
C LYS A 294 -29.89 10.15 2.33
#